data_a5991f45c64b6915ac95af80cd4ff7a7
#
_entry.id   a5991f45c64b6915ac95af80cd4ff7a7
#
_cell.length_a   1.000
_cell.length_b   1.000
_cell.length_c   1.000
_cell.angle_alpha   90.00
_cell.angle_beta   90.00
_cell.angle_gamma   90.00
#
_symmetry.space_group_name_H-M   'P 1'
#
loop_
_entity.id
_entity.type
_entity.pdbx_description
1 polymer ?
#
loop_
_entity_poly.entity_id
_entity_poly.type
_entity_poly.pdbx_seq_one_letter_code
_entity_poly.pdbx_strand_id
1 'polypeptide(L)'
;EMSRGLGDVYKRQVLFGAAGCIFGLWGAAMLLGAAAGADDPWRPLQVYAAANRGATPTASAHEAFLTVSQPAELDRQLAAAKAEGQWVLLDYYADWCVSCRIMEKQVFAKPDVLAALQGVRLLRLDVTADNAASRELLHRYQVPGPPSLIWIGPEGEERRARRLTGEVDAGGFLAHWQATRERG
;
A
#
# COMPACT_ATOMS: atom_id res chain seq x y z
N GLU A 1 6.55 -34.70 55.98
CA GLU A 1 5.95 -34.73 54.59
C GLU A 1 5.08 -33.50 54.30
N MET A 2 4.69 -32.72 55.28
CA MET A 2 3.78 -31.55 55.06
C MET A 2 4.47 -30.30 54.50
N SER A 3 5.80 -30.24 54.47
CA SER A 3 6.58 -29.06 54.03
C SER A 3 6.82 -28.98 52.51
N ARG A 4 6.70 -30.09 51.75
CA ARG A 4 6.91 -30.12 50.31
C ARG A 4 5.70 -29.61 49.49
N GLY A 5 4.47 -29.78 50.05
CA GLY A 5 3.25 -29.36 49.36
C GLY A 5 3.02 -27.85 49.26
N LEU A 6 3.44 -27.07 50.26
CA LEU A 6 3.26 -25.61 50.25
C LEU A 6 4.17 -24.92 49.24
N GLY A 7 5.39 -25.45 49.01
CA GLY A 7 6.32 -24.88 48.03
C GLY A 7 5.85 -25.03 46.57
N ASP A 8 5.18 -26.13 46.27
CA ASP A 8 4.68 -26.40 44.92
C ASP A 8 3.42 -25.60 44.58
N VAL A 9 2.53 -25.38 45.56
CA VAL A 9 1.35 -24.53 45.40
C VAL A 9 1.76 -23.08 45.20
N TYR A 10 2.71 -22.57 45.95
CA TYR A 10 3.24 -21.22 45.80
C TYR A 10 3.91 -21.00 44.45
N LYS A 11 4.74 -21.94 43.99
CA LYS A 11 5.38 -21.89 42.66
C LYS A 11 4.35 -21.87 41.53
N ARG A 12 3.32 -22.72 41.62
CA ARG A 12 2.21 -22.73 40.64
C ARG A 12 1.46 -21.41 40.65
N GLN A 13 1.15 -20.84 41.81
CA GLN A 13 0.42 -19.58 41.90
C GLN A 13 1.23 -18.40 41.36
N VAL A 14 2.55 -18.35 41.62
CA VAL A 14 3.45 -17.36 41.01
C VAL A 14 3.57 -17.53 39.49
N LEU A 15 3.64 -18.77 39.01
CA LEU A 15 3.70 -19.05 37.56
C LEU A 15 2.42 -18.61 36.85
N PHE A 16 1.25 -18.94 37.43
CA PHE A 16 -0.04 -18.51 36.84
C PHE A 16 -0.25 -17.00 36.95
N GLY A 17 0.20 -16.37 38.04
CA GLY A 17 0.19 -14.92 38.19
C GLY A 17 1.08 -14.22 37.14
N ALA A 18 2.30 -14.71 36.96
CA ALA A 18 3.22 -14.19 35.94
C ALA A 18 2.69 -14.38 34.52
N ALA A 19 2.14 -15.56 34.21
CA ALA A 19 1.50 -15.81 32.90
C ALA A 19 0.30 -14.86 32.66
N GLY A 20 -0.55 -14.66 33.67
CA GLY A 20 -1.68 -13.73 33.61
C GLY A 20 -1.25 -12.28 33.33
N CYS A 21 -0.16 -11.82 33.99
CA CYS A 21 0.40 -10.49 33.72
C CYS A 21 0.94 -10.36 32.29
N ILE A 22 1.62 -11.38 31.76
CA ILE A 22 2.17 -11.38 30.41
C ILE A 22 1.01 -11.32 29.37
N PHE A 23 -0.02 -12.15 29.55
CA PHE A 23 -1.18 -12.12 28.67
C PHE A 23 -1.98 -10.83 28.78
N GLY A 24 -2.10 -10.25 29.98
CA GLY A 24 -2.75 -8.96 30.20
C GLY A 24 -2.02 -7.81 29.51
N LEU A 25 -0.68 -7.75 29.61
CA LEU A 25 0.14 -6.77 28.93
C LEU A 25 0.10 -6.92 27.42
N TRP A 26 0.12 -8.17 26.92
CA TRP A 26 -0.01 -8.44 25.50
C TRP A 26 -1.38 -8.01 24.96
N GLY A 27 -2.46 -8.35 25.68
CA GLY A 27 -3.82 -7.92 25.31
C GLY A 27 -3.98 -6.39 25.30
N ALA A 28 -3.41 -5.70 26.30
CA ALA A 28 -3.41 -4.24 26.32
C ALA A 28 -2.63 -3.65 25.13
N ALA A 29 -1.48 -4.21 24.80
CA ALA A 29 -0.68 -3.79 23.65
C ALA A 29 -1.45 -3.99 22.31
N MET A 30 -2.19 -5.09 22.20
CA MET A 30 -3.06 -5.36 21.04
C MET A 30 -4.19 -4.34 20.90
N LEU A 31 -4.86 -4.00 22.02
CA LEU A 31 -5.94 -3.00 22.01
C LEU A 31 -5.43 -1.60 21.65
N LEU A 32 -4.28 -1.20 22.21
CA LEU A 32 -3.64 0.06 21.87
C LEU A 32 -3.19 0.10 20.41
N GLY A 33 -2.61 -1.01 19.89
CA GLY A 33 -2.22 -1.13 18.50
C GLY A 33 -3.41 -1.04 17.56
N ALA A 34 -4.48 -1.75 17.85
CA ALA A 34 -5.71 -1.72 17.04
C ALA A 34 -6.34 -0.32 17.01
N ALA A 35 -6.38 0.38 18.16
CA ALA A 35 -6.87 1.76 18.24
C ALA A 35 -6.00 2.75 17.44
N ALA A 36 -4.71 2.43 17.22
CA ALA A 36 -3.78 3.22 16.43
C ALA A 36 -3.70 2.77 14.96
N GLY A 37 -4.51 1.80 14.52
CA GLY A 37 -4.54 1.31 13.14
C GLY A 37 -3.44 0.28 12.80
N ALA A 38 -2.90 -0.44 13.79
CA ALA A 38 -1.95 -1.51 13.54
C ALA A 38 -2.66 -2.77 13.02
N ASP A 39 -2.27 -3.22 11.83
CA ASP A 39 -2.82 -4.43 11.17
C ASP A 39 -2.04 -5.71 11.52
N ASP A 40 -0.87 -5.60 12.17
CA ASP A 40 -0.01 -6.72 12.48
C ASP A 40 -0.12 -7.14 13.95
N PRO A 41 -0.72 -8.32 14.26
CA PRO A 41 -0.90 -8.80 15.61
C PRO A 41 0.42 -9.13 16.33
N TRP A 42 1.52 -9.35 15.58
CA TRP A 42 2.83 -9.64 16.16
C TRP A 42 3.64 -8.37 16.47
N ARG A 43 3.20 -7.21 15.97
CA ARG A 43 3.88 -5.93 16.16
C ARG A 43 2.90 -4.79 16.52
N PRO A 44 2.11 -4.96 17.58
CA PRO A 44 1.02 -4.03 17.90
C PRO A 44 1.48 -2.59 18.17
N LEU A 45 2.72 -2.40 18.59
CA LEU A 45 3.28 -1.08 18.94
C LEU A 45 4.16 -0.46 17.83
N GLN A 46 4.20 -1.05 16.63
CA GLN A 46 5.05 -0.56 15.54
C GLN A 46 4.66 0.86 15.09
N VAL A 47 3.37 1.21 15.19
CA VAL A 47 2.85 2.54 14.87
C VAL A 47 3.46 3.61 15.77
N TYR A 48 3.60 3.33 17.07
CA TYR A 48 4.22 4.24 18.02
C TYR A 48 5.75 4.33 17.87
N ALA A 49 6.40 3.24 17.46
CA ALA A 49 7.83 3.23 17.19
C ALA A 49 8.19 4.04 15.93
N ALA A 50 7.31 4.08 14.95
CA ALA A 50 7.45 4.92 13.76
C ALA A 50 7.29 6.41 14.09
N ALA A 51 6.30 6.76 14.91
CA ALA A 51 6.06 8.14 15.36
C ALA A 51 7.25 8.72 16.15
N ASN A 52 7.91 7.90 17.00
CA ASN A 52 9.07 8.34 17.79
C ASN A 52 10.37 8.52 17.00
N ARG A 53 10.46 8.00 15.77
CA ARG A 53 11.66 8.16 14.92
C ARG A 53 11.64 9.40 14.06
N GLY A 54 10.68 10.32 14.24
CA GLY A 54 10.54 11.49 13.38
C GLY A 54 10.24 11.11 11.92
N ALA A 55 9.85 9.85 11.66
CA ALA A 55 9.29 9.48 10.39
C ALA A 55 8.02 10.30 10.23
N THR A 56 8.01 11.25 9.32
CA THR A 56 6.79 11.79 8.74
C THR A 56 5.89 10.57 8.52
N PRO A 57 4.59 10.60 8.93
CA PRO A 57 3.71 9.51 8.62
C PRO A 57 3.91 9.21 7.14
N THR A 58 4.44 8.01 6.85
CA THR A 58 4.61 7.58 5.47
C THR A 58 3.20 7.60 4.93
N ALA A 59 2.91 8.57 4.05
CA ALA A 59 1.61 8.66 3.41
C ALA A 59 1.28 7.24 2.99
N SER A 60 0.15 6.72 3.43
CA SER A 60 -0.22 5.36 3.04
C SER A 60 -0.19 5.34 1.53
N ALA A 61 0.19 4.21 0.91
CA ALA A 61 0.21 4.11 -0.55
C ALA A 61 -1.12 4.60 -1.15
N HIS A 62 -2.21 4.46 -0.39
CA HIS A 62 -3.53 4.96 -0.74
C HIS A 62 -3.59 6.51 -0.81
N GLU A 63 -2.90 7.22 0.09
CA GLU A 63 -2.83 8.70 0.10
C GLU A 63 -1.91 9.27 -0.98
N ALA A 64 -0.95 8.46 -1.47
CA ALA A 64 -0.04 8.89 -2.53
C ALA A 64 -0.73 8.94 -3.91
N PHE A 65 -1.78 8.13 -4.13
CA PHE A 65 -2.50 8.07 -5.38
C PHE A 65 -3.77 8.92 -5.34
N LEU A 66 -3.97 9.77 -6.35
CA LEU A 66 -5.25 10.42 -6.60
C LEU A 66 -6.21 9.43 -7.25
N THR A 67 -7.31 9.12 -6.57
CA THR A 67 -8.33 8.21 -7.09
C THR A 67 -9.19 8.89 -8.14
N VAL A 68 -9.33 8.26 -9.30
CA VAL A 68 -10.10 8.71 -10.44
C VAL A 68 -11.10 7.62 -10.84
N SER A 69 -12.39 7.94 -10.78
CA SER A 69 -13.48 7.02 -11.15
C SER A 69 -14.26 7.50 -12.39
N GLN A 70 -13.90 8.66 -12.94
CA GLN A 70 -14.60 9.25 -14.08
C GLN A 70 -13.63 9.60 -15.22
N PRO A 71 -13.98 9.28 -16.48
CA PRO A 71 -13.15 9.60 -17.65
C PRO A 71 -12.80 11.09 -17.78
N ALA A 72 -13.76 11.98 -17.51
CA ALA A 72 -13.54 13.42 -17.56
C ALA A 72 -12.54 13.93 -16.52
N GLU A 73 -12.48 13.28 -15.33
CA GLU A 73 -11.45 13.59 -14.33
C GLU A 73 -10.08 13.15 -14.80
N LEU A 74 -9.97 11.94 -15.39
CA LEU A 74 -8.73 11.46 -15.99
C LEU A 74 -8.21 12.45 -17.03
N ASP A 75 -9.07 12.95 -17.93
CA ASP A 75 -8.69 13.94 -18.94
C ASP A 75 -8.10 15.20 -18.33
N ARG A 76 -8.73 15.73 -17.28
CA ARG A 76 -8.22 16.91 -16.56
C ARG A 76 -6.84 16.67 -15.95
N GLN A 77 -6.66 15.51 -15.30
CA GLN A 77 -5.40 15.17 -14.65
C GLN A 77 -4.27 14.94 -15.67
N LEU A 78 -4.56 14.30 -16.79
CA LEU A 78 -3.59 14.10 -17.87
C LEU A 78 -3.21 15.43 -18.55
N ALA A 79 -4.18 16.32 -18.80
CA ALA A 79 -3.91 17.64 -19.34
C ALA A 79 -3.04 18.49 -18.40
N ALA A 80 -3.33 18.46 -17.09
CA ALA A 80 -2.52 19.16 -16.09
C ALA A 80 -1.09 18.61 -16.03
N ALA A 81 -0.93 17.29 -15.98
CA ALA A 81 0.39 16.65 -15.96
C ALA A 81 1.23 17.00 -17.20
N LYS A 82 0.60 17.00 -18.39
CA LYS A 82 1.24 17.42 -19.64
C LYS A 82 1.69 18.87 -19.61
N ALA A 83 0.84 19.78 -19.11
CA ALA A 83 1.18 21.20 -18.98
C ALA A 83 2.36 21.43 -18.02
N GLU A 84 2.50 20.59 -16.99
CA GLU A 84 3.59 20.62 -16.00
C GLU A 84 4.82 19.80 -16.44
N GLY A 85 4.77 19.12 -17.58
CA GLY A 85 5.85 18.23 -18.04
C GLY A 85 6.12 17.06 -17.12
N GLN A 86 5.09 16.54 -16.45
CA GLN A 86 5.20 15.45 -15.47
C GLN A 86 4.94 14.09 -16.10
N TRP A 87 5.66 13.09 -15.60
CA TRP A 87 5.29 11.70 -15.81
C TRP A 87 4.00 11.37 -15.06
N VAL A 88 3.19 10.47 -15.64
CA VAL A 88 2.00 9.93 -14.97
C VAL A 88 2.09 8.42 -14.89
N LEU A 89 1.76 7.88 -13.72
CA LEU A 89 1.50 6.45 -13.53
C LEU A 89 -0.01 6.27 -13.35
N LEU A 90 -0.63 5.50 -14.25
CA LEU A 90 -2.00 5.04 -14.11
C LEU A 90 -2.00 3.66 -13.49
N ASP A 91 -2.60 3.52 -12.31
CA ASP A 91 -2.80 2.26 -11.58
C ASP A 91 -4.26 1.84 -11.69
N TYR A 92 -4.56 0.80 -12.50
CA TYR A 92 -5.89 0.22 -12.55
C TYR A 92 -6.14 -0.65 -11.35
N TYR A 93 -7.07 -0.24 -10.52
CA TYR A 93 -7.36 -0.81 -9.21
C TYR A 93 -8.83 -1.20 -9.08
N ALA A 94 -9.10 -2.25 -8.30
CA ALA A 94 -10.44 -2.55 -7.81
C ALA A 94 -10.38 -3.16 -6.41
N ASP A 95 -11.39 -2.93 -5.57
CA ASP A 95 -11.47 -3.46 -4.20
C ASP A 95 -11.50 -4.99 -4.14
N TRP A 96 -12.08 -5.63 -5.15
CA TRP A 96 -12.12 -7.09 -5.28
C TRP A 96 -10.80 -7.69 -5.83
N CYS A 97 -9.86 -6.85 -6.28
CA CYS A 97 -8.57 -7.29 -6.85
C CYS A 97 -7.56 -7.58 -5.72
N VAL A 98 -7.35 -8.85 -5.41
CA VAL A 98 -6.41 -9.28 -4.35
C VAL A 98 -4.97 -8.84 -4.66
N SER A 99 -4.50 -9.04 -5.89
CA SER A 99 -3.16 -8.63 -6.33
C SER A 99 -2.94 -7.12 -6.23
N CYS A 100 -3.98 -6.30 -6.48
CA CYS A 100 -3.90 -4.84 -6.30
C CYS A 100 -3.58 -4.48 -4.85
N ARG A 101 -4.27 -5.12 -3.89
CA ARG A 101 -4.02 -4.89 -2.46
C ARG A 101 -2.66 -5.41 -2.00
N ILE A 102 -2.17 -6.51 -2.60
CA ILE A 102 -0.81 -7.00 -2.36
C ILE A 102 0.20 -5.97 -2.86
N MET A 103 0.05 -5.47 -4.09
CA MET A 103 0.93 -4.46 -4.66
C MET A 103 0.89 -3.14 -3.87
N GLU A 104 -0.27 -2.71 -3.41
CA GLU A 104 -0.40 -1.54 -2.56
C GLU A 104 0.48 -1.64 -1.30
N LYS A 105 0.44 -2.79 -0.60
CA LYS A 105 1.20 -3.02 0.63
C LYS A 105 2.68 -3.36 0.39
N GLN A 106 2.98 -4.14 -0.64
CA GLN A 106 4.32 -4.70 -0.86
C GLN A 106 5.16 -3.94 -1.87
N VAL A 107 4.55 -3.09 -2.69
CA VAL A 107 5.24 -2.27 -3.69
C VAL A 107 5.08 -0.78 -3.36
N PHE A 108 3.87 -0.25 -3.46
CA PHE A 108 3.63 1.19 -3.36
C PHE A 108 3.78 1.77 -1.95
N ALA A 109 3.68 0.96 -0.90
CA ALA A 109 3.97 1.39 0.48
C ALA A 109 5.48 1.37 0.82
N LYS A 110 6.35 0.90 -0.09
CA LYS A 110 7.79 0.85 0.17
C LYS A 110 8.41 2.24 0.04
N PRO A 111 9.24 2.67 1.01
CA PRO A 111 9.87 3.99 0.99
C PRO A 111 10.74 4.26 -0.24
N ASP A 112 11.44 3.24 -0.73
CA ASP A 112 12.28 3.31 -1.93
C ASP A 112 11.45 3.50 -3.20
N VAL A 113 10.29 2.85 -3.29
CA VAL A 113 9.34 3.03 -4.40
C VAL A 113 8.74 4.43 -4.36
N LEU A 114 8.27 4.89 -3.19
CA LEU A 114 7.73 6.24 -3.02
C LEU A 114 8.77 7.32 -3.35
N ALA A 115 10.02 7.12 -2.94
CA ALA A 115 11.12 8.02 -3.28
C ALA A 115 11.40 8.05 -4.79
N ALA A 116 11.37 6.91 -5.46
CA ALA A 116 11.58 6.80 -6.91
C ALA A 116 10.44 7.44 -7.73
N LEU A 117 9.23 7.51 -7.17
CA LEU A 117 8.03 8.10 -7.78
C LEU A 117 7.86 9.60 -7.46
N GLN A 118 8.80 10.22 -6.75
CA GLN A 118 8.72 11.66 -6.50
C GLN A 118 8.71 12.44 -7.82
N GLY A 119 7.77 13.39 -7.94
CA GLY A 119 7.56 14.17 -9.15
C GLY A 119 6.75 13.45 -10.24
N VAL A 120 6.34 12.20 -10.03
CA VAL A 120 5.40 11.49 -10.89
C VAL A 120 3.98 11.74 -10.37
N ARG A 121 3.05 12.04 -11.26
CA ARG A 121 1.63 12.13 -10.93
C ARG A 121 1.04 10.73 -10.84
N LEU A 122 0.62 10.32 -9.65
CA LEU A 122 0.09 8.99 -9.38
C LEU A 122 -1.44 9.04 -9.44
N LEU A 123 -2.03 8.35 -10.41
CA LEU A 123 -3.47 8.27 -10.61
C LEU A 123 -3.94 6.83 -10.46
N ARG A 124 -4.85 6.59 -9.53
CA ARG A 124 -5.51 5.30 -9.35
C ARG A 124 -6.84 5.32 -10.08
N LEU A 125 -6.97 4.50 -11.12
CA LEU A 125 -8.21 4.33 -11.86
C LEU A 125 -9.05 3.26 -11.16
N ASP A 126 -10.03 3.70 -10.37
CA ASP A 126 -10.91 2.81 -9.62
C ASP A 126 -12.00 2.25 -10.53
N VAL A 127 -11.90 0.97 -10.82
CA VAL A 127 -12.86 0.21 -11.63
C VAL A 127 -13.65 -0.81 -10.78
N THR A 128 -13.73 -0.59 -9.48
CA THR A 128 -14.45 -1.46 -8.54
C THR A 128 -15.91 -1.64 -8.94
N ALA A 129 -16.57 -0.53 -9.32
CA ALA A 129 -17.94 -0.56 -9.80
C ALA A 129 -17.96 -0.95 -11.28
N ASP A 130 -18.66 -2.05 -11.65
CA ASP A 130 -18.88 -2.41 -13.05
C ASP A 130 -19.97 -1.53 -13.67
N ASN A 131 -19.62 -0.29 -13.98
CA ASN A 131 -20.50 0.71 -14.60
C ASN A 131 -19.94 1.21 -15.95
N ALA A 132 -20.68 2.12 -16.60
CA ALA A 132 -20.26 2.68 -17.88
C ALA A 132 -18.91 3.41 -17.80
N ALA A 133 -18.67 4.17 -16.71
CA ALA A 133 -17.42 4.91 -16.54
C ALA A 133 -16.22 3.97 -16.36
N SER A 134 -16.35 2.91 -15.55
CA SER A 134 -15.30 1.91 -15.37
C SER A 134 -14.96 1.19 -16.68
N ARG A 135 -15.98 0.80 -17.44
CA ARG A 135 -15.78 0.18 -18.76
C ARG A 135 -15.12 1.13 -19.75
N GLU A 136 -15.46 2.41 -19.75
CA GLU A 136 -14.81 3.42 -20.59
C GLU A 136 -13.34 3.62 -20.20
N LEU A 137 -13.00 3.69 -18.91
CA LEU A 137 -11.62 3.78 -18.42
C LEU A 137 -10.78 2.58 -18.89
N LEU A 138 -11.31 1.36 -18.78
CA LEU A 138 -10.64 0.14 -19.26
C LEU A 138 -10.49 0.13 -20.78
N HIS A 139 -11.54 0.50 -21.51
CA HIS A 139 -11.55 0.48 -22.96
C HIS A 139 -10.59 1.51 -23.57
N ARG A 140 -10.45 2.70 -22.98
CA ARG A 140 -9.59 3.79 -23.46
C ARG A 140 -8.16 3.34 -23.75
N TYR A 141 -7.58 2.55 -22.83
CA TYR A 141 -6.23 2.01 -22.98
C TYR A 141 -6.21 0.52 -23.33
N GLN A 142 -7.37 -0.06 -23.66
CA GLN A 142 -7.49 -1.49 -23.99
C GLN A 142 -6.89 -2.37 -22.89
N VAL A 143 -7.20 -2.05 -21.63
CA VAL A 143 -6.72 -2.79 -20.46
C VAL A 143 -7.67 -3.96 -20.18
N PRO A 144 -7.16 -5.19 -20.00
CA PRO A 144 -7.99 -6.36 -19.72
C PRO A 144 -8.63 -6.32 -18.32
N GLY A 145 -7.99 -5.61 -17.39
CA GLY A 145 -8.44 -5.47 -16.00
C GLY A 145 -7.29 -5.17 -15.04
N PRO A 146 -7.62 -4.97 -13.73
CA PRO A 146 -6.63 -4.77 -12.69
C PRO A 146 -5.94 -6.09 -12.26
N PRO A 147 -4.68 -6.07 -11.78
CA PRO A 147 -3.82 -4.90 -11.76
C PRO A 147 -3.16 -4.66 -13.13
N SER A 148 -3.16 -3.41 -13.56
CA SER A 148 -2.45 -2.97 -14.76
C SER A 148 -1.88 -1.58 -14.54
N LEU A 149 -0.61 -1.40 -14.90
CA LEU A 149 0.10 -0.14 -14.75
C LEU A 149 0.47 0.42 -16.13
N ILE A 150 0.15 1.68 -16.36
CA ILE A 150 0.44 2.39 -17.61
C ILE A 150 1.24 3.64 -17.33
N TRP A 151 2.29 3.86 -18.12
CA TRP A 151 3.12 5.05 -18.06
C TRP A 151 2.73 6.03 -19.17
N ILE A 152 2.50 7.27 -18.78
CA ILE A 152 2.33 8.39 -19.70
C ILE A 152 3.54 9.30 -19.54
N GLY A 153 4.22 9.60 -20.62
CA GLY A 153 5.39 10.49 -20.64
C GLY A 153 5.01 11.96 -20.45
N PRO A 154 6.00 12.83 -20.19
CA PRO A 154 5.78 14.28 -20.01
C PRO A 154 5.09 14.97 -21.20
N GLU A 155 5.26 14.41 -22.38
CA GLU A 155 4.60 14.88 -23.61
C GLU A 155 3.11 14.48 -23.69
N GLY A 156 2.60 13.68 -22.74
CA GLY A 156 1.23 13.19 -22.66
C GLY A 156 0.96 11.95 -23.50
N GLU A 157 2.00 11.24 -23.95
CA GLU A 157 1.87 10.02 -24.74
C GLU A 157 2.13 8.77 -23.89
N GLU A 158 1.39 7.70 -24.20
CA GLU A 158 1.54 6.43 -23.54
C GLU A 158 2.81 5.70 -23.97
N ARG A 159 3.54 5.17 -23.02
CA ARG A 159 4.66 4.25 -23.24
C ARG A 159 4.16 2.80 -23.37
N ARG A 160 3.47 2.48 -24.47
CA ARG A 160 2.81 1.17 -24.68
C ARG A 160 3.71 -0.03 -24.45
N ALA A 161 4.98 0.05 -24.88
CA ALA A 161 5.97 -1.01 -24.67
C ALA A 161 6.37 -1.19 -23.19
N ARG A 162 5.90 -0.32 -22.32
CA ARG A 162 6.20 -0.28 -20.89
C ARG A 162 4.99 -0.51 -20.00
N ARG A 163 3.95 -1.12 -20.54
CA ARG A 163 2.82 -1.59 -19.72
C ARG A 163 3.25 -2.73 -18.81
N LEU A 164 2.75 -2.73 -17.60
CA LEU A 164 2.81 -3.87 -16.70
C LEU A 164 1.40 -4.39 -16.48
N THR A 165 1.18 -5.67 -16.72
CA THR A 165 -0.10 -6.34 -16.45
C THR A 165 0.17 -7.50 -15.51
N GLY A 166 -0.62 -7.59 -14.44
CA GLY A 166 -0.42 -8.57 -13.38
C GLY A 166 0.44 -8.03 -12.23
N GLU A 167 0.72 -8.91 -11.28
CA GLU A 167 1.46 -8.60 -10.07
C GLU A 167 2.96 -8.46 -10.36
N VAL A 168 3.58 -7.46 -9.74
CA VAL A 168 5.03 -7.22 -9.79
C VAL A 168 5.52 -6.92 -8.38
N ASP A 169 6.73 -7.34 -8.03
CA ASP A 169 7.38 -6.98 -6.77
C ASP A 169 8.05 -5.60 -6.83
N ALA A 170 8.48 -5.08 -5.68
CA ALA A 170 9.07 -3.76 -5.60
C ALA A 170 10.36 -3.61 -6.42
N GLY A 171 11.21 -4.65 -6.43
CA GLY A 171 12.45 -4.65 -7.21
C GLY A 171 12.19 -4.61 -8.71
N GLY A 172 11.28 -5.47 -9.19
CA GLY A 172 10.86 -5.51 -10.58
C GLY A 172 10.19 -4.19 -11.02
N PHE A 173 9.35 -3.61 -10.16
CA PHE A 173 8.74 -2.31 -10.43
C PHE A 173 9.78 -1.19 -10.56
N LEU A 174 10.75 -1.10 -9.64
CA LEU A 174 11.81 -0.09 -9.69
C LEU A 174 12.69 -0.23 -10.93
N ALA A 175 13.12 -1.45 -11.26
CA ALA A 175 13.90 -1.71 -12.47
C ALA A 175 13.12 -1.34 -13.74
N HIS A 176 11.81 -1.66 -13.78
CA HIS A 176 10.93 -1.30 -14.88
C HIS A 176 10.77 0.22 -15.02
N TRP A 177 10.58 0.93 -13.91
CA TRP A 177 10.49 2.39 -13.90
C TRP A 177 11.77 3.05 -14.42
N GLN A 178 12.95 2.61 -13.95
CA GLN A 178 14.23 3.10 -14.45
C GLN A 178 14.35 2.91 -15.96
N ALA A 179 14.09 1.70 -16.46
CA ALA A 179 14.14 1.41 -17.89
C ALA A 179 13.11 2.20 -18.72
N THR A 180 12.00 2.64 -18.12
CA THR A 180 10.98 3.47 -18.77
C THR A 180 11.47 4.90 -18.94
N ARG A 181 12.15 5.45 -17.92
CA ARG A 181 12.69 6.83 -17.94
C ARG A 181 13.86 7.00 -18.90
N GLU A 182 14.74 5.99 -19.01
CA GLU A 182 15.97 6.08 -19.82
C GLU A 182 15.72 6.07 -21.33
N ARG A 183 14.55 5.60 -21.76
CA ARG A 183 14.19 5.46 -23.19
C ARG A 183 13.02 6.34 -23.62
N GLY A 184 12.74 7.37 -22.83
CA GLY A 184 11.70 8.36 -23.08
C GLY A 184 12.18 9.59 -23.82
#